data_143d8a0c42a3875560f9c96bdfbc4b31
#
_entry.id   143d8a0c42a3875560f9c96bdfbc4b31
#
_cell.length_a   1.000
_cell.length_b   1.000
_cell.length_c   1.000
_cell.angle_alpha   90.00
_cell.angle_beta   90.00
_cell.angle_gamma   90.00
#
_symmetry.space_group_name_H-M   'P 1'
#
loop_
_entity.id
_entity.type
_entity.pdbx_description
1 polymer ?
#
loop_
_entity_poly.entity_id
_entity_poly.type
_entity_poly.pdbx_seq_one_letter_code
_entity_poly.pdbx_strand_id
1 'polypeptide(L)'
;MEEKIRSNKIMRGIIISFCTLFVIVFVSFSNSISVYAKTEKEIAPEVYTLTLEETGGVKEKISGSDIGLKYNSETSKVITYDDALLQKCINKLSCFDSQKIFKSQNATLVYRDNSYVISREVYGNEVNKKVLYEQVVKAIKNGDTTINLQSTNCYEKPKFTTTSSEVASAKDTLNKYVSSKITYNFAGLTRYVDSAVIKNWLGVDGNSQVTIDAGKVKNYVDTLASAYTSSLGISIKVNGGYSGNNHSWVIDSTEETKALIQNVKNGQAITKQPIYAQTSSASYFSNVGETFVEIDMAKQHLWYYKNGYLVVEGDIVTGNVSAGCSTPAGVYHFYSKQKDSVLKGQDYESPVSFWMPFVNQIGLHDASWRSTFGGEIYKTDGSHGCVNAPYYVAKTVYDNINIGDTIICYN
;
A
#
# COMPACT_ATOMS: atom_id res chain seq x y z
N MET A 1 45.05 -2.86 -18.96
CA MET A 1 46.04 -3.18 -19.97
C MET A 1 46.11 -4.70 -20.00
N GLU A 2 45.73 -5.24 -21.12
CA GLU A 2 45.84 -6.66 -21.46
C GLU A 2 45.08 -7.62 -20.54
N GLU A 3 43.90 -7.98 -20.98
CA GLU A 3 43.28 -9.28 -21.06
C GLU A 3 41.77 -9.16 -21.28
N LYS A 4 41.38 -8.84 -22.51
CA LYS A 4 40.00 -8.96 -22.97
C LYS A 4 39.92 -8.99 -24.49
N ILE A 5 40.65 -9.89 -25.11
CA ILE A 5 40.43 -10.25 -26.51
C ILE A 5 40.73 -11.75 -26.64
N ARG A 6 39.72 -12.58 -26.48
CA ARG A 6 39.70 -13.95 -27.04
C ARG A 6 38.35 -14.58 -26.70
N SER A 7 37.34 -14.36 -27.53
CA SER A 7 36.30 -15.34 -27.81
C SER A 7 35.32 -14.82 -28.86
N ASN A 8 35.77 -14.74 -30.10
CA ASN A 8 34.87 -14.55 -31.24
C ASN A 8 35.58 -15.03 -32.49
N LYS A 9 35.70 -16.34 -32.62
CA LYS A 9 35.98 -17.03 -33.89
C LYS A 9 35.67 -18.49 -33.62
N ILE A 10 34.63 -18.98 -34.23
CA ILE A 10 34.33 -20.32 -34.73
C ILE A 10 32.79 -20.43 -34.85
N MET A 11 32.28 -20.09 -35.97
CA MET A 11 31.25 -20.83 -36.73
C MET A 11 30.95 -20.09 -38.04
N ARG A 12 31.85 -20.28 -38.97
CA ARG A 12 31.57 -20.09 -40.41
C ARG A 12 31.99 -21.38 -41.10
N GLY A 13 31.10 -21.96 -41.87
CA GLY A 13 31.37 -23.10 -42.77
C GLY A 13 30.44 -24.26 -42.47
N ILE A 14 29.41 -24.39 -43.26
CA ILE A 14 29.33 -25.38 -44.36
C ILE A 14 27.96 -25.17 -45.03
N ILE A 15 27.96 -24.51 -46.17
CA ILE A 15 26.86 -24.60 -47.16
C ILE A 15 27.39 -25.56 -48.22
N ILE A 16 26.83 -26.75 -48.25
CA ILE A 16 27.06 -27.70 -49.36
C ILE A 16 25.88 -27.60 -50.31
N SER A 17 26.19 -27.06 -51.47
CA SER A 17 25.36 -27.00 -52.68
C SER A 17 25.21 -28.43 -53.24
N PHE A 18 23.98 -28.94 -53.40
CA PHE A 18 23.67 -30.09 -54.23
C PHE A 18 22.85 -29.62 -55.43
N CYS A 19 23.55 -29.37 -56.54
CA CYS A 19 22.96 -29.31 -57.86
C CYS A 19 22.85 -30.75 -58.38
N THR A 20 21.66 -31.29 -58.49
CA THR A 20 21.41 -32.50 -59.31
C THR A 20 20.71 -32.10 -60.59
N LEU A 21 21.47 -32.36 -61.65
CA LEU A 21 21.11 -32.23 -63.03
C LEU A 21 20.04 -33.29 -63.41
N PHE A 22 18.81 -32.83 -63.77
CA PHE A 22 17.84 -33.78 -64.38
C PHE A 22 17.82 -33.59 -65.87
N VAL A 23 18.23 -34.63 -66.57
CA VAL A 23 18.20 -34.78 -68.03
C VAL A 23 16.75 -34.95 -68.45
N ILE A 24 16.27 -34.06 -69.31
CA ILE A 24 14.95 -34.19 -69.97
C ILE A 24 15.12 -35.09 -71.18
N VAL A 25 14.51 -36.28 -71.11
CA VAL A 25 14.28 -37.13 -72.28
C VAL A 25 12.88 -36.83 -72.83
N PHE A 26 12.79 -36.12 -73.95
CA PHE A 26 11.56 -36.00 -74.72
C PHE A 26 11.26 -37.29 -75.41
N VAL A 27 10.23 -38.00 -74.94
CA VAL A 27 9.60 -39.06 -75.73
C VAL A 27 8.23 -38.58 -76.19
N SER A 28 8.12 -38.26 -77.43
CA SER A 28 6.85 -37.92 -78.08
C SER A 28 5.97 -39.12 -78.19
N PHE A 29 4.98 -39.29 -77.37
CA PHE A 29 3.86 -40.19 -77.56
C PHE A 29 2.58 -39.37 -77.79
N SER A 30 2.16 -39.34 -79.05
CA SER A 30 0.85 -38.90 -79.43
C SER A 30 -0.19 -39.92 -78.96
N ASN A 31 -0.80 -39.70 -77.82
CA ASN A 31 -2.01 -40.36 -77.37
C ASN A 31 -3.10 -39.37 -77.24
N SER A 32 -4.16 -39.58 -78.02
CA SER A 32 -5.42 -38.90 -77.95
C SER A 32 -5.95 -38.91 -76.47
N ILE A 33 -5.86 -37.80 -75.80
CA ILE A 33 -6.51 -37.62 -74.49
C ILE A 33 -7.97 -37.43 -74.79
N SER A 34 -8.81 -38.44 -74.61
CA SER A 34 -10.22 -38.26 -74.41
C SER A 34 -10.37 -37.56 -73.03
N VAL A 35 -10.71 -36.29 -73.06
CA VAL A 35 -11.10 -35.58 -71.88
C VAL A 35 -12.46 -36.18 -71.45
N TYR A 36 -12.40 -37.14 -70.52
CA TYR A 36 -13.54 -37.48 -69.73
C TYR A 36 -13.74 -36.25 -68.77
N ALA A 37 -14.71 -35.40 -69.12
CA ALA A 37 -15.29 -34.48 -68.13
C ALA A 37 -15.85 -35.36 -67.00
N LYS A 38 -15.08 -35.47 -65.90
CA LYS A 38 -15.56 -36.14 -64.72
C LYS A 38 -16.70 -35.29 -64.17
N THR A 39 -17.92 -35.74 -64.42
CA THR A 39 -19.09 -35.12 -63.83
C THR A 39 -18.95 -35.22 -62.33
N GLU A 40 -18.71 -34.10 -61.71
CA GLU A 40 -18.75 -34.01 -60.24
C GLU A 40 -20.17 -34.46 -59.82
N LYS A 41 -20.20 -35.60 -59.17
CA LYS A 41 -21.45 -36.13 -58.63
C LYS A 41 -21.77 -35.29 -57.38
N GLU A 42 -22.69 -34.34 -57.53
CA GLU A 42 -23.23 -33.66 -56.36
C GLU A 42 -23.83 -34.65 -55.40
N ILE A 43 -23.30 -34.71 -54.17
CA ILE A 43 -23.97 -35.46 -53.11
C ILE A 43 -25.22 -34.65 -52.71
N ALA A 44 -26.30 -35.39 -52.44
CA ALA A 44 -27.46 -34.76 -51.81
C ALA A 44 -26.99 -34.08 -50.49
N PRO A 45 -27.33 -32.81 -50.29
CA PRO A 45 -26.88 -32.04 -49.10
C PRO A 45 -27.25 -32.65 -47.76
N GLU A 46 -28.15 -33.61 -47.73
CA GLU A 46 -28.64 -34.32 -46.54
C GLU A 46 -27.61 -35.33 -45.95
N VAL A 47 -26.54 -35.64 -46.67
CA VAL A 47 -25.56 -36.66 -46.24
C VAL A 47 -24.52 -36.12 -45.24
N TYR A 48 -24.16 -34.84 -45.36
CA TYR A 48 -23.18 -34.22 -44.46
C TYR A 48 -23.86 -33.63 -43.24
N THR A 49 -23.36 -33.98 -42.04
CA THR A 49 -23.81 -33.41 -40.79
C THR A 49 -22.60 -33.19 -39.90
N LEU A 50 -22.43 -31.96 -39.44
CA LEU A 50 -21.45 -31.56 -38.44
C LEU A 50 -22.09 -31.59 -37.05
N THR A 51 -21.54 -32.41 -36.17
CA THR A 51 -21.96 -32.51 -34.78
C THR A 51 -21.07 -31.64 -33.93
N LEU A 52 -21.65 -30.73 -33.15
CA LEU A 52 -20.99 -29.88 -32.15
C LEU A 52 -21.16 -30.53 -30.79
N GLU A 53 -20.05 -30.87 -30.13
CA GLU A 53 -20.07 -31.44 -28.79
C GLU A 53 -19.74 -30.35 -27.76
N GLU A 54 -20.73 -30.01 -26.95
CA GLU A 54 -20.63 -29.02 -25.88
C GLU A 54 -20.26 -29.66 -24.55
N THR A 55 -19.81 -28.82 -23.60
CA THR A 55 -19.65 -29.23 -22.21
C THR A 55 -20.97 -29.70 -21.63
N GLY A 56 -20.92 -30.70 -20.71
CA GLY A 56 -22.15 -31.29 -20.15
C GLY A 56 -22.81 -32.34 -21.04
N GLY A 57 -22.19 -32.74 -22.17
CA GLY A 57 -22.67 -33.82 -23.04
C GLY A 57 -23.76 -33.40 -24.03
N VAL A 58 -24.05 -32.10 -24.14
CA VAL A 58 -24.99 -31.58 -25.16
C VAL A 58 -24.37 -31.72 -26.53
N LYS A 59 -25.18 -32.18 -27.51
CA LYS A 59 -24.76 -32.32 -28.89
C LYS A 59 -25.76 -31.62 -29.79
N GLU A 60 -25.25 -30.70 -30.60
CA GLU A 60 -26.03 -30.03 -31.63
C GLU A 60 -25.53 -30.34 -33.00
N LYS A 61 -26.34 -30.14 -34.04
CA LYS A 61 -26.03 -30.52 -35.39
C LYS A 61 -26.28 -29.41 -36.38
N ILE A 62 -25.36 -29.27 -37.34
CA ILE A 62 -25.52 -28.43 -38.52
C ILE A 62 -25.56 -29.37 -39.73
N SER A 63 -26.69 -29.41 -40.39
CA SER A 63 -26.86 -30.24 -41.60
C SER A 63 -26.33 -29.49 -42.82
N GLY A 64 -25.74 -30.21 -43.76
CA GLY A 64 -25.30 -29.65 -45.03
C GLY A 64 -26.43 -29.02 -45.83
N SER A 65 -27.63 -29.57 -45.73
CA SER A 65 -28.85 -29.00 -46.38
C SER A 65 -29.21 -27.62 -45.80
N ASP A 66 -29.02 -27.42 -44.48
CA ASP A 66 -29.38 -26.14 -43.83
C ASP A 66 -28.45 -25.00 -44.22
N ILE A 67 -27.26 -25.27 -44.72
CA ILE A 67 -26.26 -24.30 -45.13
C ILE A 67 -25.99 -24.31 -46.63
N GLY A 68 -26.85 -24.97 -47.45
CA GLY A 68 -26.69 -25.03 -48.91
C GLY A 68 -25.35 -25.67 -49.35
N LEU A 69 -24.85 -26.63 -48.59
CA LEU A 69 -23.53 -27.25 -48.80
C LEU A 69 -23.54 -28.02 -50.12
N LYS A 70 -22.52 -27.80 -50.96
CA LYS A 70 -22.16 -28.62 -52.10
C LYS A 70 -20.85 -29.35 -51.76
N TYR A 71 -20.89 -30.68 -51.89
CA TYR A 71 -19.86 -31.57 -51.40
C TYR A 71 -19.48 -32.60 -52.46
N ASN A 72 -18.18 -32.85 -52.64
CA ASN A 72 -17.69 -33.87 -53.58
C ASN A 72 -17.53 -35.21 -52.85
N SER A 73 -18.33 -36.20 -53.27
CA SER A 73 -18.39 -37.53 -52.62
C SER A 73 -17.11 -38.33 -52.71
N GLU A 74 -16.36 -38.15 -53.81
CA GLU A 74 -15.17 -38.99 -54.07
C GLU A 74 -13.94 -38.45 -53.36
N THR A 75 -13.85 -37.12 -53.18
CA THR A 75 -12.69 -36.48 -52.59
C THR A 75 -12.92 -36.03 -51.15
N SER A 76 -14.13 -36.20 -50.61
CA SER A 76 -14.54 -35.67 -49.29
C SER A 76 -14.26 -34.17 -49.12
N LYS A 77 -14.25 -33.40 -50.21
CA LYS A 77 -14.00 -31.96 -50.19
C LYS A 77 -15.30 -31.18 -50.38
N VAL A 78 -15.45 -30.13 -49.53
CA VAL A 78 -16.49 -29.14 -49.68
C VAL A 78 -16.21 -28.31 -50.93
N ILE A 79 -17.22 -28.17 -51.77
CA ILE A 79 -17.17 -27.34 -52.97
C ILE A 79 -17.56 -25.89 -52.61
N THR A 80 -18.72 -25.70 -51.97
CA THR A 80 -19.20 -24.40 -51.49
C THR A 80 -20.28 -24.56 -50.43
N TYR A 81 -20.59 -23.49 -49.70
CA TYR A 81 -21.71 -23.38 -48.77
C TYR A 81 -22.19 -21.93 -48.76
N ASP A 82 -23.41 -21.67 -48.25
CA ASP A 82 -23.98 -20.32 -48.06
C ASP A 82 -23.60 -19.84 -46.65
N ASP A 83 -22.79 -18.78 -46.58
CA ASP A 83 -22.30 -18.20 -45.33
C ASP A 83 -23.41 -17.58 -44.47
N ALA A 84 -24.41 -16.94 -45.12
CA ALA A 84 -25.52 -16.33 -44.40
C ALA A 84 -26.41 -17.40 -43.73
N LEU A 85 -26.62 -18.51 -44.39
CA LEU A 85 -27.32 -19.66 -43.82
C LEU A 85 -26.52 -20.29 -42.68
N LEU A 86 -25.19 -20.44 -42.83
CA LEU A 86 -24.34 -20.93 -41.77
C LEU A 86 -24.40 -20.03 -40.52
N GLN A 87 -24.27 -18.73 -40.68
CA GLN A 87 -24.37 -17.80 -39.55
C GLN A 87 -25.75 -17.89 -38.86
N LYS A 88 -26.82 -18.06 -39.65
CA LYS A 88 -28.18 -18.23 -39.10
C LYS A 88 -28.29 -19.55 -38.30
N CYS A 89 -27.67 -20.64 -38.76
CA CYS A 89 -27.66 -21.89 -38.02
C CYS A 89 -26.88 -21.73 -36.69
N ILE A 90 -25.66 -21.16 -36.73
CA ILE A 90 -24.86 -20.90 -35.53
C ILE A 90 -25.65 -20.04 -34.54
N ASN A 91 -26.35 -19.00 -34.97
CA ASN A 91 -27.13 -18.13 -34.09
C ASN A 91 -28.28 -18.83 -33.35
N LYS A 92 -28.71 -19.98 -33.81
CA LYS A 92 -29.79 -20.77 -33.18
C LYS A 92 -29.29 -21.85 -32.19
N LEU A 93 -27.99 -22.02 -32.09
CA LEU A 93 -27.42 -23.03 -31.18
C LEU A 93 -27.77 -22.71 -29.73
N SER A 94 -28.00 -23.72 -28.95
CA SER A 94 -28.44 -23.60 -27.55
C SER A 94 -27.34 -23.03 -26.65
N CYS A 95 -26.07 -23.11 -27.07
CA CYS A 95 -24.95 -22.49 -26.38
C CYS A 95 -25.01 -20.94 -26.36
N PHE A 96 -25.92 -20.33 -27.15
CA PHE A 96 -26.19 -18.88 -27.11
C PHE A 96 -27.47 -18.50 -26.36
N ASP A 97 -28.13 -19.46 -25.74
CA ASP A 97 -29.29 -19.20 -24.85
C ASP A 97 -28.79 -18.56 -23.55
N SER A 98 -29.10 -17.26 -23.38
CA SER A 98 -28.65 -16.48 -22.23
C SER A 98 -29.06 -17.01 -20.88
N GLN A 99 -30.11 -17.84 -20.82
CA GLN A 99 -30.58 -18.46 -19.57
C GLN A 99 -29.72 -19.68 -19.16
N LYS A 100 -28.93 -20.20 -20.06
CA LYS A 100 -28.04 -21.37 -19.84
C LYS A 100 -26.58 -20.99 -19.71
N ILE A 101 -26.22 -19.74 -20.01
CA ILE A 101 -24.85 -19.26 -19.97
C ILE A 101 -24.46 -18.89 -18.53
N PHE A 102 -23.37 -19.45 -18.06
CA PHE A 102 -22.64 -18.94 -16.90
C PHE A 102 -21.21 -18.55 -17.32
N LYS A 103 -20.79 -17.36 -16.87
CA LYS A 103 -19.52 -16.78 -17.29
C LYS A 103 -18.37 -17.38 -16.51
N SER A 104 -17.21 -17.44 -17.15
CA SER A 104 -15.95 -17.76 -16.49
C SER A 104 -15.64 -16.68 -15.44
N GLN A 105 -15.07 -17.12 -14.30
CA GLN A 105 -14.64 -16.23 -13.23
C GLN A 105 -13.13 -16.40 -13.00
N ASN A 106 -12.44 -15.30 -12.82
CA ASN A 106 -11.02 -15.31 -12.52
C ASN A 106 -10.73 -15.94 -11.16
N ALA A 107 -9.54 -16.48 -11.00
CA ALA A 107 -8.98 -16.74 -9.69
C ALA A 107 -8.97 -15.43 -8.87
N THR A 108 -9.31 -15.52 -7.59
CA THR A 108 -9.39 -14.37 -6.68
C THR A 108 -8.49 -14.57 -5.46
N LEU A 109 -8.20 -13.49 -4.76
CA LEU A 109 -7.43 -13.53 -3.52
C LEU A 109 -8.36 -13.32 -2.32
N VAL A 110 -8.37 -14.28 -1.42
CA VAL A 110 -9.21 -14.26 -0.21
C VAL A 110 -8.33 -14.29 1.03
N TYR A 111 -8.71 -13.49 2.04
CA TYR A 111 -8.00 -13.45 3.31
C TYR A 111 -8.51 -14.55 4.24
N ARG A 112 -7.63 -15.47 4.64
CA ARG A 112 -7.89 -16.57 5.58
C ARG A 112 -6.66 -16.82 6.44
N ASP A 113 -6.85 -17.16 7.70
CA ASP A 113 -5.78 -17.55 8.62
C ASP A 113 -4.60 -16.58 8.64
N ASN A 114 -4.92 -15.26 8.72
CA ASN A 114 -3.97 -14.15 8.72
C ASN A 114 -3.12 -14.00 7.45
N SER A 115 -3.54 -14.59 6.34
CA SER A 115 -2.85 -14.50 5.05
C SER A 115 -3.83 -14.46 3.88
N TYR A 116 -3.35 -13.98 2.72
CA TYR A 116 -4.07 -14.09 1.46
C TYR A 116 -3.72 -15.39 0.76
N VAL A 117 -4.75 -16.11 0.34
CA VAL A 117 -4.64 -17.35 -0.43
C VAL A 117 -5.41 -17.21 -1.74
N ILE A 118 -4.99 -17.98 -2.75
CA ILE A 118 -5.65 -17.97 -4.06
C ILE A 118 -6.90 -18.87 -3.99
N SER A 119 -8.06 -18.30 -4.31
CA SER A 119 -9.28 -19.05 -4.60
C SER A 119 -9.32 -19.35 -6.09
N ARG A 120 -9.62 -20.60 -6.42
CA ARG A 120 -9.58 -21.12 -7.79
C ARG A 120 -10.55 -20.37 -8.71
N GLU A 121 -10.13 -20.23 -9.96
CA GLU A 121 -10.96 -19.80 -11.07
C GLU A 121 -12.13 -20.77 -11.36
N VAL A 122 -13.17 -20.26 -11.99
CA VAL A 122 -14.30 -21.06 -12.47
C VAL A 122 -14.35 -20.94 -14.00
N TYR A 123 -14.35 -22.07 -14.68
CA TYR A 123 -14.55 -22.12 -16.12
C TYR A 123 -16.04 -22.14 -16.42
N GLY A 124 -16.50 -21.19 -17.20
CA GLY A 124 -17.87 -21.09 -17.66
C GLY A 124 -18.16 -21.88 -18.93
N ASN A 125 -19.35 -21.70 -19.44
CA ASN A 125 -19.80 -22.29 -20.71
C ASN A 125 -20.14 -21.23 -21.78
N GLU A 126 -19.76 -19.97 -21.58
CA GLU A 126 -19.94 -18.90 -22.57
C GLU A 126 -19.08 -19.18 -23.80
N VAL A 127 -19.71 -19.33 -24.96
CA VAL A 127 -19.02 -19.63 -26.23
C VAL A 127 -18.62 -18.32 -26.93
N ASN A 128 -17.34 -18.22 -27.31
CA ASN A 128 -16.86 -17.17 -28.21
C ASN A 128 -17.37 -17.44 -29.63
N LYS A 129 -18.35 -16.66 -30.04
CA LYS A 129 -19.04 -16.85 -31.31
C LYS A 129 -18.11 -16.76 -32.52
N LYS A 130 -17.10 -15.89 -32.49
CA LYS A 130 -16.12 -15.73 -33.55
C LYS A 130 -15.25 -16.97 -33.67
N VAL A 131 -14.74 -17.46 -32.55
CA VAL A 131 -13.92 -18.68 -32.51
C VAL A 131 -14.73 -19.88 -32.97
N LEU A 132 -15.97 -20.04 -32.48
CA LEU A 132 -16.86 -21.12 -32.90
C LEU A 132 -17.08 -21.09 -34.41
N TYR A 133 -17.41 -19.91 -34.97
CA TYR A 133 -17.59 -19.76 -36.41
C TYR A 133 -16.34 -20.20 -37.20
N GLU A 134 -15.17 -19.72 -36.80
CA GLU A 134 -13.90 -20.08 -37.45
C GLU A 134 -13.63 -21.61 -37.40
N GLN A 135 -13.90 -22.27 -36.26
CA GLN A 135 -13.76 -23.70 -36.12
C GLN A 135 -14.78 -24.48 -36.94
N VAL A 136 -16.03 -24.02 -36.98
CA VAL A 136 -17.09 -24.63 -37.83
C VAL A 136 -16.72 -24.54 -39.31
N VAL A 137 -16.30 -23.38 -39.79
CA VAL A 137 -15.84 -23.19 -41.17
C VAL A 137 -14.67 -24.10 -41.50
N LYS A 138 -13.70 -24.19 -40.58
CA LYS A 138 -12.55 -25.09 -40.76
C LYS A 138 -12.98 -26.56 -40.86
N ALA A 139 -13.86 -27.02 -39.98
CA ALA A 139 -14.36 -28.37 -39.99
C ALA A 139 -15.14 -28.71 -41.29
N ILE A 140 -16.03 -27.80 -41.71
CA ILE A 140 -16.77 -27.94 -42.98
C ILE A 140 -15.80 -28.10 -44.17
N LYS A 141 -14.78 -27.23 -44.25
CA LYS A 141 -13.77 -27.27 -45.33
C LYS A 141 -12.95 -28.55 -45.33
N ASN A 142 -12.67 -29.11 -44.14
CA ASN A 142 -11.93 -30.34 -43.98
C ASN A 142 -12.80 -31.60 -44.23
N GLY A 143 -14.14 -31.45 -44.18
CA GLY A 143 -15.07 -32.59 -44.19
C GLY A 143 -15.16 -33.29 -42.83
N ASP A 144 -14.78 -32.62 -41.75
CA ASP A 144 -14.91 -33.15 -40.39
C ASP A 144 -16.39 -33.26 -40.02
N THR A 145 -16.78 -34.32 -39.31
CA THR A 145 -18.18 -34.56 -38.92
C THR A 145 -18.45 -34.25 -37.45
N THR A 146 -17.40 -33.89 -36.70
CA THR A 146 -17.54 -33.56 -35.27
C THR A 146 -16.54 -32.51 -34.87
N ILE A 147 -16.99 -31.57 -34.04
CA ILE A 147 -16.16 -30.60 -33.34
C ILE A 147 -16.47 -30.71 -31.83
N ASN A 148 -15.45 -30.88 -31.02
CA ASN A 148 -15.58 -30.72 -29.58
C ASN A 148 -15.19 -29.31 -29.20
N LEU A 149 -16.15 -28.52 -28.67
CA LEU A 149 -15.99 -27.08 -28.35
C LEU A 149 -14.95 -26.82 -27.30
N GLN A 150 -14.73 -27.76 -26.36
CA GLN A 150 -13.72 -27.65 -25.32
C GLN A 150 -12.31 -27.78 -25.90
N SER A 151 -12.08 -28.83 -26.72
CA SER A 151 -10.76 -29.09 -27.31
C SER A 151 -10.36 -28.04 -28.34
N THR A 152 -11.33 -27.43 -29.01
CA THR A 152 -11.12 -26.36 -30.02
C THR A 152 -11.10 -24.94 -29.43
N ASN A 153 -11.10 -24.81 -28.07
CA ASN A 153 -11.03 -23.55 -27.36
C ASN A 153 -12.16 -22.56 -27.70
N CYS A 154 -13.35 -23.07 -27.97
CA CYS A 154 -14.50 -22.21 -28.29
C CYS A 154 -15.10 -21.49 -27.09
N TYR A 155 -14.80 -21.88 -25.86
CA TYR A 155 -15.31 -21.23 -24.65
C TYR A 155 -14.43 -20.08 -24.19
N GLU A 156 -15.08 -19.03 -23.68
CA GLU A 156 -14.40 -17.92 -22.99
C GLU A 156 -13.71 -18.45 -21.74
N LYS A 157 -12.45 -18.08 -21.57
CA LYS A 157 -11.63 -18.55 -20.44
C LYS A 157 -11.48 -17.45 -19.38
N PRO A 158 -11.25 -17.83 -18.12
CA PRO A 158 -10.80 -16.89 -17.12
C PRO A 158 -9.54 -16.15 -17.60
N LYS A 159 -9.50 -14.84 -17.44
CA LYS A 159 -8.31 -14.03 -17.75
C LYS A 159 -7.16 -14.37 -16.81
N PHE A 160 -7.48 -14.62 -15.54
CA PHE A 160 -6.53 -14.95 -14.49
C PHE A 160 -6.90 -16.30 -13.86
N THR A 161 -5.90 -17.17 -13.75
CA THR A 161 -6.02 -18.51 -13.18
C THR A 161 -5.13 -18.66 -11.95
N THR A 162 -5.24 -19.76 -11.24
CA THR A 162 -4.37 -20.11 -10.11
C THR A 162 -2.88 -20.18 -10.49
N THR A 163 -2.56 -20.33 -11.76
CA THR A 163 -1.19 -20.40 -12.29
C THR A 163 -0.71 -19.07 -12.89
N SER A 164 -1.56 -18.04 -12.89
CA SER A 164 -1.20 -16.72 -13.43
C SER A 164 -0.15 -16.04 -12.53
N SER A 165 0.92 -15.54 -13.15
CA SER A 165 2.02 -14.83 -12.47
C SER A 165 1.53 -13.57 -11.75
N GLU A 166 0.54 -12.88 -12.34
CA GLU A 166 -0.08 -11.67 -11.80
C GLU A 166 -0.80 -11.97 -10.46
N VAL A 167 -1.54 -13.08 -10.41
CA VAL A 167 -2.25 -13.51 -9.19
C VAL A 167 -1.25 -13.93 -8.10
N ALA A 168 -0.18 -14.64 -8.48
CA ALA A 168 0.87 -15.03 -7.56
C ALA A 168 1.59 -13.81 -6.99
N SER A 169 1.96 -12.85 -7.85
CA SER A 169 2.61 -11.60 -7.44
C SER A 169 1.71 -10.74 -6.54
N ALA A 170 0.42 -10.64 -6.87
CA ALA A 170 -0.55 -9.93 -6.03
C ALA A 170 -0.70 -10.59 -4.65
N LYS A 171 -0.76 -11.93 -4.58
CA LYS A 171 -0.78 -12.67 -3.32
C LYS A 171 0.44 -12.36 -2.45
N ASP A 172 1.63 -12.40 -3.04
CA ASP A 172 2.88 -12.17 -2.32
C ASP A 172 2.96 -10.71 -1.82
N THR A 173 2.52 -9.75 -2.64
CA THR A 173 2.43 -8.34 -2.27
C THR A 173 1.43 -8.12 -1.13
N LEU A 174 0.22 -8.69 -1.21
CA LEU A 174 -0.78 -8.59 -0.15
C LEU A 174 -0.27 -9.20 1.16
N ASN A 175 0.40 -10.37 1.09
CA ASN A 175 0.97 -11.02 2.26
C ASN A 175 2.11 -10.21 2.88
N LYS A 176 2.95 -9.59 2.07
CA LYS A 176 3.93 -8.62 2.55
C LYS A 176 3.27 -7.46 3.29
N TYR A 177 2.18 -6.89 2.76
CA TYR A 177 1.50 -5.76 3.38
C TYR A 177 0.85 -6.14 4.72
N VAL A 178 0.12 -7.26 4.79
CA VAL A 178 -0.51 -7.70 6.05
C VAL A 178 0.48 -8.24 7.08
N SER A 179 1.73 -8.53 6.71
CA SER A 179 2.77 -8.88 7.67
C SER A 179 3.28 -7.69 8.48
N SER A 180 2.94 -6.46 8.07
CA SER A 180 3.35 -5.24 8.77
C SER A 180 2.78 -5.19 10.19
N LYS A 181 3.59 -4.66 11.13
CA LYS A 181 3.20 -4.41 12.52
C LYS A 181 3.68 -3.03 12.93
N ILE A 182 2.80 -2.05 12.87
CA ILE A 182 3.11 -0.69 13.28
C ILE A 182 2.50 -0.46 14.67
N THR A 183 3.36 -0.14 15.63
CA THR A 183 2.96 0.18 16.99
C THR A 183 3.10 1.69 17.19
N TYR A 184 2.00 2.36 17.49
CA TYR A 184 2.00 3.75 17.89
C TYR A 184 2.04 3.84 19.41
N ASN A 185 3.07 4.52 19.95
CA ASN A 185 3.17 4.89 21.35
C ASN A 185 3.10 6.41 21.46
N PHE A 186 2.03 6.93 22.04
CA PHE A 186 1.84 8.37 22.24
C PHE A 186 0.92 8.64 23.44
N ALA A 187 1.24 9.64 24.20
CA ALA A 187 0.44 10.08 25.35
C ALA A 187 0.02 8.95 26.31
N GLY A 188 0.92 7.99 26.57
CA GLY A 188 0.62 6.83 27.43
C GLY A 188 -0.30 5.79 26.79
N LEU A 189 -0.70 5.99 25.52
CA LEU A 189 -1.53 5.08 24.77
C LEU A 189 -0.69 4.25 23.81
N THR A 190 -1.03 2.98 23.69
CA THR A 190 -0.49 2.10 22.64
C THR A 190 -1.58 1.72 21.66
N ARG A 191 -1.32 1.84 20.36
CA ARG A 191 -2.22 1.43 19.30
C ARG A 191 -1.47 0.57 18.29
N TYR A 192 -2.14 -0.48 17.81
CA TYR A 192 -1.55 -1.44 16.89
C TYR A 192 -2.22 -1.36 15.52
N VAL A 193 -1.40 -1.35 14.49
CA VAL A 193 -1.82 -1.55 13.09
C VAL A 193 -1.19 -2.85 12.63
N ASP A 194 -1.99 -3.88 12.60
CA ASP A 194 -1.61 -5.24 12.24
C ASP A 194 -2.48 -5.78 11.09
N SER A 195 -2.36 -7.06 10.79
CA SER A 195 -3.11 -7.71 9.72
C SER A 195 -4.63 -7.54 9.84
N ALA A 196 -5.17 -7.49 11.07
CA ALA A 196 -6.61 -7.35 11.30
C ALA A 196 -7.12 -5.98 10.84
N VAL A 197 -6.30 -4.95 10.95
CA VAL A 197 -6.59 -3.59 10.49
C VAL A 197 -6.26 -3.44 9.00
N ILE A 198 -5.04 -3.82 8.60
CA ILE A 198 -4.48 -3.59 7.26
C ILE A 198 -5.31 -4.26 6.17
N LYS A 199 -5.80 -5.49 6.39
CA LYS A 199 -6.63 -6.22 5.40
C LYS A 199 -7.85 -5.44 4.91
N ASN A 200 -8.39 -4.54 5.74
CA ASN A 200 -9.58 -3.76 5.39
C ASN A 200 -9.28 -2.61 4.42
N TRP A 201 -8.01 -2.27 4.25
CA TRP A 201 -7.51 -1.21 3.37
C TRP A 201 -7.10 -1.73 2.00
N LEU A 202 -6.91 -3.06 1.88
CA LEU A 202 -6.33 -3.70 0.70
C LEU A 202 -7.41 -4.14 -0.28
N GLY A 203 -7.10 -4.06 -1.55
CA GLY A 203 -7.89 -4.55 -2.65
C GLY A 203 -7.02 -5.03 -3.81
N VAL A 204 -7.69 -5.62 -4.81
CA VAL A 204 -7.06 -6.03 -6.08
C VAL A 204 -7.96 -5.52 -7.20
N ASP A 205 -7.39 -4.85 -8.16
CA ASP A 205 -8.13 -4.33 -9.32
C ASP A 205 -8.40 -5.40 -10.41
N GLY A 206 -9.11 -5.01 -11.45
CA GLY A 206 -9.45 -5.89 -12.59
C GLY A 206 -8.24 -6.38 -13.42
N ASN A 207 -7.04 -5.89 -13.12
CA ASN A 207 -5.77 -6.32 -13.72
C ASN A 207 -4.88 -7.10 -12.75
N SER A 208 -5.44 -7.55 -11.63
CA SER A 208 -4.72 -8.21 -10.53
C SER A 208 -3.63 -7.33 -9.88
N GLN A 209 -3.75 -5.98 -9.94
CA GLN A 209 -2.86 -5.08 -9.25
C GLN A 209 -3.37 -4.80 -7.84
N VAL A 210 -2.45 -4.85 -6.87
CA VAL A 210 -2.78 -4.57 -5.47
C VAL A 210 -3.00 -3.07 -5.25
N THR A 211 -4.10 -2.74 -4.59
CA THR A 211 -4.46 -1.37 -4.24
C THR A 211 -4.54 -1.19 -2.73
N ILE A 212 -4.24 0.03 -2.26
CA ILE A 212 -4.49 0.46 -0.89
C ILE A 212 -5.47 1.62 -0.94
N ASP A 213 -6.57 1.49 -0.22
CA ASP A 213 -7.56 2.56 -0.07
C ASP A 213 -7.05 3.64 0.89
N ALA A 214 -6.47 4.70 0.35
CA ALA A 214 -5.92 5.81 1.11
C ALA A 214 -6.99 6.54 1.97
N GLY A 215 -8.25 6.52 1.56
CA GLY A 215 -9.36 7.10 2.33
C GLY A 215 -9.60 6.33 3.62
N LYS A 216 -9.60 4.99 3.56
CA LYS A 216 -9.73 4.14 4.74
C LYS A 216 -8.54 4.27 5.68
N VAL A 217 -7.31 4.37 5.14
CA VAL A 217 -6.11 4.63 5.95
C VAL A 217 -6.23 5.98 6.64
N LYS A 218 -6.64 7.02 5.91
CA LYS A 218 -6.84 8.36 6.47
C LYS A 218 -7.89 8.36 7.59
N ASN A 219 -9.02 7.70 7.40
CA ASN A 219 -10.05 7.59 8.44
C ASN A 219 -9.52 6.92 9.71
N TYR A 220 -8.65 5.91 9.58
CA TYR A 220 -8.00 5.31 10.73
C TYR A 220 -7.07 6.31 11.44
N VAL A 221 -6.24 7.04 10.69
CA VAL A 221 -5.35 8.09 11.24
C VAL A 221 -6.15 9.21 11.91
N ASP A 222 -7.27 9.64 11.34
CA ASP A 222 -8.16 10.62 11.94
C ASP A 222 -8.75 10.13 13.28
N THR A 223 -9.03 8.81 13.39
CA THR A 223 -9.44 8.18 14.65
C THR A 223 -8.31 8.20 15.69
N LEU A 224 -7.06 7.95 15.26
CA LEU A 224 -5.89 8.10 16.13
C LEU A 224 -5.75 9.54 16.60
N ALA A 225 -5.87 10.51 15.69
CA ALA A 225 -5.78 11.93 16.00
C ALA A 225 -6.83 12.38 17.03
N SER A 226 -8.08 11.92 16.86
CA SER A 226 -9.16 12.21 17.81
C SER A 226 -8.91 11.60 19.18
N ALA A 227 -8.42 10.35 19.23
CA ALA A 227 -8.07 9.68 20.48
C ALA A 227 -6.90 10.38 21.20
N TYR A 228 -5.91 10.86 20.44
CA TYR A 228 -4.78 11.60 20.95
C TYR A 228 -5.23 12.93 21.58
N THR A 229 -6.00 13.73 20.86
CA THR A 229 -6.48 15.02 21.33
C THR A 229 -7.32 14.89 22.61
N SER A 230 -8.14 13.85 22.72
CA SER A 230 -8.97 13.61 23.90
C SER A 230 -8.18 13.06 25.10
N SER A 231 -7.07 12.37 24.87
CA SER A 231 -6.27 11.73 25.94
C SER A 231 -5.29 12.66 26.59
N LEU A 232 -4.77 13.66 25.84
CA LEU A 232 -3.75 14.56 26.39
C LEU A 232 -4.31 15.52 27.44
N GLY A 233 -5.62 15.88 27.40
CA GLY A 233 -6.14 16.89 28.32
C GLY A 233 -5.27 18.18 28.37
N ILE A 234 -4.17 18.18 27.62
CA ILE A 234 -3.10 19.16 27.55
C ILE A 234 -3.40 20.05 26.36
N SER A 235 -4.33 20.97 26.53
CA SER A 235 -4.14 22.25 25.89
C SER A 235 -2.95 22.89 26.61
N ILE A 236 -1.77 22.88 26.00
CA ILE A 236 -0.71 23.76 26.44
C ILE A 236 -1.21 25.16 26.13
N LYS A 237 -1.92 25.76 27.10
CA LYS A 237 -2.21 27.17 27.11
C LYS A 237 -0.92 27.86 27.52
N VAL A 238 -0.11 28.29 26.57
CA VAL A 238 0.91 29.29 26.84
C VAL A 238 0.19 30.61 27.00
N ASN A 239 -0.21 30.92 28.24
CA ASN A 239 -0.87 32.15 28.62
C ASN A 239 0.17 33.16 29.10
N GLY A 240 1.02 33.65 28.24
CA GLY A 240 1.95 34.69 28.66
C GLY A 240 2.24 35.66 27.54
N GLY A 241 1.46 36.74 27.42
CA GLY A 241 1.82 37.91 26.63
C GLY A 241 1.95 37.76 25.12
N TYR A 242 1.83 36.59 24.61
CA TYR A 242 1.75 36.26 23.17
C TYR A 242 0.30 35.97 22.87
N SER A 243 -0.31 36.81 22.09
CA SER A 243 -1.72 36.81 21.71
C SER A 243 -2.27 35.40 21.46
N GLY A 244 -2.94 34.82 22.45
CA GLY A 244 -4.10 33.96 22.37
C GLY A 244 -4.05 32.72 21.50
N ASN A 245 -2.92 31.98 21.36
CA ASN A 245 -2.88 30.81 20.55
C ASN A 245 -2.68 29.55 21.41
N ASN A 246 -3.73 28.73 21.47
CA ASN A 246 -3.66 27.37 21.99
C ASN A 246 -2.72 26.57 21.10
N HIS A 247 -1.59 26.14 21.62
CA HIS A 247 -0.69 25.19 20.91
C HIS A 247 -1.05 23.79 21.36
N SER A 248 -1.74 23.07 20.51
CA SER A 248 -1.92 21.64 20.67
C SER A 248 -1.10 20.92 19.60
N TRP A 249 -0.33 19.93 20.00
CA TRP A 249 0.22 18.99 19.06
C TRP A 249 -0.94 18.24 18.41
N VAL A 250 -1.11 18.42 17.12
CA VAL A 250 -2.15 17.74 16.36
C VAL A 250 -1.45 16.77 15.42
N ILE A 251 -1.92 15.53 15.37
CA ILE A 251 -1.41 14.59 14.38
C ILE A 251 -1.67 15.14 12.98
N ASP A 252 -0.64 15.27 12.17
CA ASP A 252 -0.78 15.56 10.76
C ASP A 252 -1.38 14.34 10.04
N SER A 253 -2.69 14.29 9.99
CA SER A 253 -3.41 13.18 9.38
C SER A 253 -3.02 12.95 7.92
N THR A 254 -2.60 13.98 7.20
CA THR A 254 -2.21 13.86 5.80
C THR A 254 -0.84 13.22 5.66
N GLU A 255 0.15 13.74 6.37
CA GLU A 255 1.52 13.21 6.28
C GLU A 255 1.62 11.84 6.99
N GLU A 256 0.92 11.65 8.11
CA GLU A 256 0.89 10.34 8.77
C GLU A 256 0.21 9.27 7.90
N THR A 257 -0.86 9.62 7.17
CA THR A 257 -1.48 8.70 6.21
C THR A 257 -0.49 8.23 5.14
N LYS A 258 0.28 9.15 4.56
CA LYS A 258 1.32 8.82 3.57
C LYS A 258 2.39 7.91 4.16
N ALA A 259 2.89 8.26 5.35
CA ALA A 259 3.90 7.48 6.05
C ALA A 259 3.40 6.08 6.42
N LEU A 260 2.18 5.96 6.93
CA LEU A 260 1.56 4.69 7.28
C LEU A 260 1.39 3.78 6.06
N ILE A 261 0.90 4.32 4.94
CA ILE A 261 0.82 3.58 3.67
C ILE A 261 2.21 3.06 3.24
N GLN A 262 3.24 3.89 3.37
CA GLN A 262 4.60 3.49 3.01
C GLN A 262 5.14 2.41 3.95
N ASN A 263 4.90 2.51 5.26
CA ASN A 263 5.27 1.47 6.23
C ASN A 263 4.62 0.12 5.89
N VAL A 264 3.32 0.13 5.55
CA VAL A 264 2.57 -1.06 5.12
C VAL A 264 3.17 -1.64 3.82
N LYS A 265 3.43 -0.81 2.80
CA LYS A 265 4.04 -1.26 1.54
C LYS A 265 5.42 -1.89 1.73
N ASN A 266 6.16 -1.43 2.72
CA ASN A 266 7.49 -1.96 3.04
C ASN A 266 7.45 -3.27 3.85
N GLY A 267 6.29 -3.65 4.42
CA GLY A 267 6.18 -4.82 5.29
C GLY A 267 6.87 -4.61 6.65
N GLN A 268 6.84 -3.37 7.18
CA GLN A 268 7.64 -3.01 8.35
C GLN A 268 7.02 -3.47 9.67
N ALA A 269 7.90 -3.91 10.58
CA ALA A 269 7.58 -4.07 12.00
C ALA A 269 8.30 -2.97 12.78
N ILE A 270 7.58 -1.91 13.16
CA ILE A 270 8.16 -0.72 13.80
C ILE A 270 7.30 -0.22 14.96
N THR A 271 7.96 0.44 15.90
CA THR A 271 7.30 1.28 16.90
C THR A 271 7.64 2.73 16.59
N LYS A 272 6.62 3.59 16.52
CA LYS A 272 6.80 5.00 16.15
C LYS A 272 5.81 5.90 16.88
N GLN A 273 6.11 7.18 16.87
CA GLN A 273 5.15 8.25 17.13
C GLN A 273 4.46 8.67 15.83
N PRO A 274 3.23 9.19 15.86
CA PRO A 274 2.63 9.84 14.71
C PRO A 274 3.43 11.06 14.25
N ILE A 275 3.26 11.44 12.99
CA ILE A 275 3.74 12.75 12.50
C ILE A 275 2.79 13.82 13.00
N TYR A 276 3.34 14.87 13.59
CA TYR A 276 2.57 15.98 14.15
C TYR A 276 2.58 17.18 13.21
N ALA A 277 1.40 17.75 12.98
CA ALA A 277 1.27 19.07 12.38
C ALA A 277 1.51 20.14 13.44
N GLN A 278 2.29 21.15 13.08
CA GLN A 278 2.35 22.38 13.84
C GLN A 278 1.22 23.29 13.37
N THR A 279 0.28 23.63 14.26
CA THR A 279 -0.73 24.62 13.94
C THR A 279 -0.13 26.03 13.88
N SER A 280 -0.81 26.97 13.27
CA SER A 280 -0.37 28.27 12.74
C SER A 280 0.54 29.20 13.55
N SER A 281 0.92 28.86 14.76
CA SER A 281 2.01 29.49 15.51
C SER A 281 3.35 28.78 15.38
N ALA A 282 3.46 27.89 14.42
CA ALA A 282 4.57 26.99 14.16
C ALA A 282 5.94 27.66 13.99
N SER A 283 6.01 28.92 13.65
CA SER A 283 7.29 29.60 13.48
C SER A 283 8.07 29.77 14.79
N TYR A 284 7.39 29.68 15.93
CA TYR A 284 8.03 29.82 17.24
C TYR A 284 8.51 28.49 17.84
N PHE A 285 7.81 27.41 17.56
CA PHE A 285 8.11 26.08 18.11
C PHE A 285 8.85 25.14 17.15
N SER A 286 9.13 25.56 15.93
CA SER A 286 9.95 24.77 15.00
C SER A 286 11.33 24.41 15.56
N ASN A 287 11.77 25.11 16.62
CA ASN A 287 13.06 24.91 17.28
C ASN A 287 12.97 24.25 18.67
N VAL A 288 11.78 23.90 19.18
CA VAL A 288 11.67 23.29 20.53
C VAL A 288 12.24 21.87 20.54
N GLY A 289 12.11 21.15 19.43
CA GLY A 289 12.56 19.76 19.33
C GLY A 289 11.72 18.82 20.21
N GLU A 290 12.17 17.57 20.34
CA GLU A 290 11.53 16.54 21.17
C GLU A 290 12.12 16.48 22.60
N THR A 291 13.09 17.36 22.89
CA THR A 291 13.76 17.46 24.21
C THR A 291 13.58 18.88 24.75
N PHE A 292 12.78 19.01 25.79
CA PHE A 292 12.47 20.32 26.38
C PHE A 292 11.98 20.19 27.83
N VAL A 293 12.11 21.29 28.56
CA VAL A 293 11.48 21.48 29.87
C VAL A 293 10.25 22.37 29.72
N GLU A 294 9.16 22.00 30.35
CA GLU A 294 7.91 22.72 30.37
C GLU A 294 7.62 23.16 31.80
N ILE A 295 7.30 24.45 31.97
CA ILE A 295 6.99 25.10 33.26
C ILE A 295 5.62 25.73 33.17
N ASP A 296 4.62 25.15 33.83
CA ASP A 296 3.32 25.76 34.05
C ASP A 296 3.39 26.59 35.38
N MET A 297 3.54 27.88 35.24
CA MET A 297 3.68 28.77 36.39
C MET A 297 2.35 28.99 37.14
N ALA A 298 1.21 28.74 36.50
CA ALA A 298 -0.09 28.78 37.18
C ALA A 298 -0.31 27.55 38.05
N LYS A 299 0.09 26.35 37.54
CA LYS A 299 0.04 25.10 38.31
C LYS A 299 1.21 24.88 39.21
N GLN A 300 2.28 25.64 39.01
CA GLN A 300 3.54 25.49 39.72
C GLN A 300 4.10 24.07 39.54
N HIS A 301 4.11 23.60 38.27
CA HIS A 301 4.54 22.24 37.92
C HIS A 301 5.51 22.28 36.74
N LEU A 302 6.48 21.31 36.75
CA LEU A 302 7.49 21.10 35.72
C LEU A 302 7.33 19.74 35.13
N TRP A 303 7.43 19.64 33.80
CA TRP A 303 7.63 18.40 33.03
C TRP A 303 8.91 18.52 32.21
N TYR A 304 9.71 17.48 32.23
CA TYR A 304 10.87 17.35 31.34
C TYR A 304 10.68 16.20 30.38
N TYR A 305 10.76 16.52 29.11
CA TYR A 305 10.67 15.56 27.99
C TYR A 305 12.03 15.40 27.33
N LYS A 306 12.41 14.17 26.97
CA LYS A 306 13.59 13.85 26.16
C LYS A 306 13.22 12.89 25.07
N ASN A 307 13.52 13.27 23.81
CA ASN A 307 13.14 12.48 22.63
C ASN A 307 11.64 12.15 22.62
N GLY A 308 10.80 13.10 23.02
CA GLY A 308 9.35 12.95 23.08
C GLY A 308 8.81 12.16 24.30
N TYR A 309 9.67 11.67 25.19
CA TYR A 309 9.27 10.88 26.38
C TYR A 309 9.38 11.73 27.64
N LEU A 310 8.37 11.66 28.51
CA LEU A 310 8.42 12.24 29.84
C LEU A 310 9.49 11.50 30.65
N VAL A 311 10.48 12.26 31.15
CA VAL A 311 11.62 11.73 31.93
C VAL A 311 11.40 11.96 33.41
N VAL A 312 10.95 13.16 33.77
CA VAL A 312 10.65 13.55 35.15
C VAL A 312 9.63 14.66 35.17
N GLU A 313 8.79 14.70 36.21
CA GLU A 313 7.89 15.78 36.55
C GLU A 313 7.91 16.04 38.05
N GLY A 314 7.44 17.22 38.43
CA GLY A 314 7.29 17.56 39.83
C GLY A 314 6.83 19.00 40.08
N ASP A 315 6.32 19.21 41.25
CA ASP A 315 5.92 20.55 41.72
C ASP A 315 7.17 21.43 41.97
N ILE A 316 7.05 22.69 41.63
CA ILE A 316 8.11 23.70 41.69
C ILE A 316 7.65 24.96 42.40
N VAL A 317 8.57 25.90 42.63
CA VAL A 317 8.24 27.23 43.06
C VAL A 317 8.93 28.25 42.15
N THR A 318 8.16 29.05 41.44
CA THR A 318 8.67 30.10 40.55
C THR A 318 8.87 31.44 41.30
N GLY A 319 9.14 32.50 40.56
CA GLY A 319 9.40 33.84 41.11
C GLY A 319 8.24 34.44 41.89
N ASN A 320 8.57 35.19 42.95
CA ASN A 320 7.61 35.82 43.86
C ASN A 320 6.83 36.95 43.18
N VAL A 321 5.53 36.71 42.99
CA VAL A 321 4.64 37.66 42.31
C VAL A 321 4.45 38.95 43.13
N SER A 322 4.24 38.83 44.48
CA SER A 322 4.03 40.01 45.35
C SER A 322 5.28 40.89 45.47
N ALA A 323 6.46 40.35 45.30
CA ALA A 323 7.71 41.07 45.27
C ALA A 323 8.11 41.59 43.87
N GLY A 324 7.28 41.40 42.85
CA GLY A 324 7.59 41.78 41.48
C GLY A 324 8.70 40.97 40.82
N CYS A 325 9.01 39.79 41.36
CA CYS A 325 10.09 38.93 40.93
C CYS A 325 9.58 37.73 40.11
N SER A 326 8.45 37.87 39.41
CA SER A 326 7.89 36.77 38.64
C SER A 326 8.88 36.18 37.64
N THR A 327 8.90 34.85 37.49
CA THR A 327 9.60 34.18 36.39
C THR A 327 9.00 34.67 35.08
N PRO A 328 9.82 35.12 34.10
CA PRO A 328 9.27 35.62 32.84
C PRO A 328 8.72 34.50 32.00
N ALA A 329 7.50 34.67 31.49
CA ALA A 329 6.93 33.76 30.50
C ALA A 329 7.68 33.90 29.17
N GLY A 330 7.87 32.79 28.49
CA GLY A 330 8.55 32.76 27.19
C GLY A 330 9.12 31.39 26.84
N VAL A 331 9.78 31.35 25.69
CA VAL A 331 10.56 30.20 25.23
C VAL A 331 12.03 30.59 25.25
N TYR A 332 12.80 29.82 25.96
CA TYR A 332 14.22 30.08 26.20
C TYR A 332 15.03 28.84 25.89
N HIS A 333 16.37 28.98 25.95
CA HIS A 333 17.29 27.86 25.85
C HIS A 333 18.26 27.87 27.01
N PHE A 334 18.59 26.67 27.54
CA PHE A 334 19.64 26.55 28.52
C PHE A 334 20.97 26.93 27.90
N TYR A 335 21.62 27.98 28.38
CA TYR A 335 22.90 28.44 27.85
C TYR A 335 24.12 27.98 28.67
N SER A 336 23.87 27.43 29.85
CA SER A 336 24.91 26.82 30.70
C SER A 336 24.27 25.77 31.60
N LYS A 337 25.12 24.87 32.14
CA LYS A 337 24.77 24.00 33.27
C LYS A 337 26.01 23.77 34.14
N GLN A 338 25.85 23.94 35.45
CA GLN A 338 26.93 23.92 36.41
C GLN A 338 26.51 23.11 37.66
N LYS A 339 27.48 22.38 38.26
CA LYS A 339 27.31 21.73 39.56
C LYS A 339 27.91 22.60 40.66
N ASP A 340 27.37 22.41 41.87
CA ASP A 340 27.90 22.98 43.10
C ASP A 340 28.15 24.49 42.97
N SER A 341 27.13 25.20 42.52
CA SER A 341 27.16 26.64 42.30
C SER A 341 26.62 27.40 43.50
N VAL A 342 27.07 28.64 43.69
CA VAL A 342 26.52 29.55 44.70
C VAL A 342 25.80 30.70 43.95
N LEU A 343 24.47 30.74 44.09
CA LEU A 343 23.67 31.81 43.55
C LEU A 343 23.73 33.02 44.49
N LYS A 344 24.16 34.18 43.96
CA LYS A 344 24.34 35.41 44.77
C LYS A 344 23.35 36.46 44.30
N GLY A 345 22.65 37.03 45.24
CA GLY A 345 21.83 38.22 45.02
C GLY A 345 22.28 39.35 45.98
N GLN A 346 21.52 40.44 46.02
CA GLN A 346 21.87 41.58 46.81
C GLN A 346 21.93 41.27 48.32
N ASP A 347 21.01 40.37 48.76
CA ASP A 347 20.84 40.06 50.19
C ASP A 347 20.89 38.51 50.47
N TYR A 348 21.37 37.71 49.55
CA TYR A 348 21.43 36.27 49.74
C TYR A 348 22.60 35.59 49.02
N GLU A 349 23.09 34.55 49.61
CA GLU A 349 23.96 33.51 48.98
C GLU A 349 23.33 32.14 49.19
N SER A 350 22.99 31.45 48.08
CA SER A 350 22.31 30.14 48.12
C SER A 350 23.12 29.13 47.37
N PRO A 351 23.70 28.13 48.09
CA PRO A 351 24.34 27.01 47.41
C PRO A 351 23.31 26.11 46.75
N VAL A 352 23.58 25.69 45.52
CA VAL A 352 22.74 24.77 44.75
C VAL A 352 23.62 23.68 44.13
N SER A 353 23.11 22.44 44.09
CA SER A 353 23.82 21.34 43.49
C SER A 353 23.79 21.38 41.94
N PHE A 354 22.73 21.92 41.40
CA PHE A 354 22.50 21.96 39.95
C PHE A 354 22.00 23.35 39.54
N TRP A 355 22.75 24.04 38.69
CA TRP A 355 22.41 25.35 38.17
C TRP A 355 22.27 25.31 36.63
N MET A 356 21.10 25.63 36.10
CA MET A 356 20.77 25.59 34.68
C MET A 356 20.09 26.90 34.27
N PRO A 357 20.88 27.95 33.96
CA PRO A 357 20.35 29.28 33.57
C PRO A 357 19.80 29.24 32.13
N PHE A 358 18.70 29.98 31.90
CA PHE A 358 18.02 30.04 30.62
C PHE A 358 17.68 31.47 30.15
N VAL A 359 17.54 32.45 31.08
CA VAL A 359 17.36 33.85 30.70
C VAL A 359 18.02 34.78 31.73
N ASN A 360 18.91 35.64 31.28
CA ASN A 360 19.69 36.55 32.16
C ASN A 360 20.34 35.75 33.32
N GLN A 361 19.97 36.04 34.56
CA GLN A 361 20.43 35.33 35.75
C GLN A 361 19.32 34.43 36.35
N ILE A 362 18.31 34.14 35.58
CA ILE A 362 17.21 33.24 35.96
C ILE A 362 17.49 31.86 35.41
N GLY A 363 17.34 30.84 36.25
CA GLY A 363 17.59 29.44 35.89
C GLY A 363 16.75 28.45 36.69
N LEU A 364 16.80 27.21 36.28
CA LEU A 364 16.28 26.07 37.01
C LEU A 364 17.37 25.50 37.92
N HIS A 365 17.03 25.27 39.20
CA HIS A 365 17.95 24.74 40.19
C HIS A 365 17.23 23.95 41.29
N ASP A 366 17.96 23.12 42.03
CA ASP A 366 17.48 22.53 43.27
C ASP A 366 17.39 23.55 44.37
N ALA A 367 16.40 23.38 45.24
CA ALA A 367 16.17 24.28 46.39
C ALA A 367 16.03 23.45 47.67
N SER A 368 17.17 23.02 48.19
CA SER A 368 17.25 22.15 49.39
C SER A 368 16.72 22.80 50.66
N TRP A 369 16.60 24.12 50.68
CA TRP A 369 16.01 24.89 51.78
C TRP A 369 14.49 24.88 51.82
N ARG A 370 13.81 24.36 50.74
CA ARG A 370 12.35 24.23 50.70
C ARG A 370 11.94 22.80 51.05
N SER A 371 10.99 22.67 51.95
CA SER A 371 10.35 21.41 52.27
C SER A 371 9.08 21.13 51.44
N THR A 372 8.53 22.15 50.81
CA THR A 372 7.28 22.09 50.03
C THR A 372 7.42 22.84 48.72
N PHE A 373 6.74 22.33 47.70
CA PHE A 373 6.71 22.89 46.36
C PHE A 373 5.26 22.93 45.85
N GLY A 374 5.01 23.67 44.79
CA GLY A 374 3.69 23.75 44.15
C GLY A 374 2.73 24.74 44.81
N GLY A 375 1.46 24.68 44.41
CA GLY A 375 0.37 25.46 44.94
C GLY A 375 0.55 26.98 44.78
N GLU A 376 0.23 27.74 45.85
CA GLU A 376 0.23 29.19 45.83
C GLU A 376 1.50 29.82 46.43
N ILE A 377 2.52 29.02 46.73
CA ILE A 377 3.76 29.47 47.40
C ILE A 377 4.41 30.65 46.66
N TYR A 378 4.45 30.57 45.31
CA TYR A 378 5.06 31.58 44.44
C TYR A 378 4.43 32.98 44.58
N LYS A 379 3.20 33.06 45.07
CA LYS A 379 2.52 34.38 45.20
C LYS A 379 3.17 35.27 46.23
N THR A 380 3.62 34.72 47.36
CA THR A 380 4.16 35.48 48.50
C THR A 380 5.50 35.02 49.02
N ASP A 381 5.89 33.76 48.77
CA ASP A 381 7.16 33.16 49.18
C ASP A 381 7.87 32.49 47.97
N GLY A 382 7.79 33.11 46.81
CA GLY A 382 8.49 32.68 45.59
C GLY A 382 9.98 33.00 45.60
N SER A 383 10.65 32.66 44.53
CA SER A 383 12.05 32.98 44.30
C SER A 383 12.25 34.42 43.81
N HIS A 384 13.50 34.84 43.55
CA HIS A 384 13.82 36.09 42.86
C HIS A 384 13.73 35.99 41.32
N GLY A 385 12.92 35.05 40.82
CA GLY A 385 12.70 34.83 39.41
C GLY A 385 13.10 33.43 38.93
N CYS A 386 13.97 32.74 39.67
CA CYS A 386 14.40 31.37 39.33
C CYS A 386 13.28 30.32 39.52
N VAL A 387 13.43 29.19 38.91
CA VAL A 387 12.57 28.03 39.10
C VAL A 387 13.22 27.09 40.11
N ASN A 388 12.65 27.09 41.32
CA ASN A 388 13.08 26.24 42.43
C ASN A 388 12.42 24.88 42.29
N ALA A 389 13.23 23.82 42.14
CA ALA A 389 12.73 22.46 42.00
C ALA A 389 13.20 21.55 43.16
N PRO A 390 12.48 20.47 43.47
CA PRO A 390 12.99 19.41 44.31
C PRO A 390 14.31 18.87 43.79
N TYR A 391 15.19 18.43 44.67
CA TYR A 391 16.52 17.90 44.29
C TYR A 391 16.46 16.84 43.19
N TYR A 392 15.52 15.87 43.28
CA TYR A 392 15.41 14.78 42.31
C TYR A 392 15.01 15.29 40.92
N VAL A 393 14.14 16.32 40.84
CA VAL A 393 13.72 16.94 39.56
C VAL A 393 14.92 17.64 38.94
N ALA A 394 15.54 18.57 39.68
CA ALA A 394 16.68 19.35 39.21
C ALA A 394 17.85 18.43 38.78
N LYS A 395 18.15 17.39 39.57
CA LYS A 395 19.16 16.41 39.24
C LYS A 395 18.87 15.67 37.95
N THR A 396 17.63 15.18 37.77
CA THR A 396 17.24 14.41 36.59
C THR A 396 17.27 15.27 35.34
N VAL A 397 16.79 16.51 35.40
CA VAL A 397 16.91 17.47 34.30
C VAL A 397 18.38 17.73 34.00
N TYR A 398 19.20 18.02 34.99
CA TYR A 398 20.62 18.33 34.83
C TYR A 398 21.39 17.18 34.17
N ASP A 399 21.17 15.96 34.61
CA ASP A 399 21.87 14.80 34.09
C ASP A 399 21.53 14.50 32.62
N ASN A 400 20.37 14.95 32.15
CA ASN A 400 19.83 14.58 30.85
C ASN A 400 19.76 15.71 29.83
N ILE A 401 19.75 16.98 30.26
CA ILE A 401 19.61 18.13 29.39
C ILE A 401 20.95 18.54 28.77
N ASN A 402 20.94 19.09 27.56
CA ASN A 402 22.08 19.68 26.89
C ASN A 402 21.97 21.20 26.85
N ILE A 403 23.12 21.88 26.73
CA ILE A 403 23.13 23.32 26.40
C ILE A 403 22.48 23.50 25.03
N GLY A 404 21.55 24.42 24.91
CA GLY A 404 20.73 24.64 23.72
C GLY A 404 19.36 23.98 23.78
N ASP A 405 19.11 23.02 24.66
CA ASP A 405 17.78 22.43 24.84
C ASP A 405 16.79 23.52 25.34
N THR A 406 15.53 23.35 24.95
CA THR A 406 14.50 24.37 25.19
C THR A 406 13.89 24.26 26.57
N ILE A 407 13.54 25.41 27.14
CA ILE A 407 12.68 25.56 28.32
C ILE A 407 11.54 26.52 27.99
N ILE A 408 10.31 26.13 28.31
CA ILE A 408 9.08 26.90 28.06
C ILE A 408 8.46 27.26 29.40
N CYS A 409 8.29 28.56 29.66
CA CYS A 409 7.62 29.08 30.86
C CYS A 409 6.32 29.77 30.46
N TYR A 410 5.20 29.37 31.07
CA TYR A 410 3.87 29.95 30.78
C TYR A 410 2.97 29.93 32.01
N ASN A 411 1.86 30.75 31.94
CA ASN A 411 0.81 30.86 32.99
C ASN A 411 -0.49 30.19 32.55
#